data_9fc64a7b705cf8ad5530eee1b6c71dbf
#
_entry.id   9fc64a7b705cf8ad5530eee1b6c71dbf
#
_cell.length_a   1.000
_cell.length_b   1.000
_cell.length_c   1.000
_cell.angle_alpha   90.00
_cell.angle_beta   90.00
_cell.angle_gamma   90.00
#
_symmetry.space_group_name_H-M   'P 1'
#
loop_
_entity.id
_entity.type
_entity.pdbx_description
1 polymer ?
#
loop_
_entity_poly.entity_id
_entity_poly.type
_entity_poly.pdbx_seq_one_letter_code
_entity_poly.pdbx_strand_id
1 'polypeptide(L)'
;MTRRRVVITGLGLISPVGNSVAEGWANLVAGRSGIDNVTRFDASGLSCRFAGEVKGFNIEDYIPGKEARHMDTFIHYGMAAAMQAVQDAGLPTGDALSEEQAERIGCVVGSGIGGLPMIEETQIEYAARGARRISPFFGPASIINMISGHISIKYGFTGPNLAIVTACTTGLHCIGEAGRMIEYGDVDVMVAGGAEAIGEGQDSGGEAQHVVEEHDFGHRGPPSGRDLVMANDAIRWH
;
A
#
# COMPACT_ATOMS: atom_id res chain seq x y z
N MET A 1 -17.50 -23.87 15.70
CA MET A 1 -16.14 -23.34 15.86
C MET A 1 -16.26 -21.93 16.42
N THR A 2 -15.58 -21.64 17.51
CA THR A 2 -15.50 -20.27 18.03
C THR A 2 -14.64 -19.44 17.06
N ARG A 3 -15.18 -18.38 16.52
CA ARG A 3 -14.43 -17.46 15.64
C ARG A 3 -13.29 -16.80 16.42
N ARG A 4 -12.12 -16.70 15.80
CA ARG A 4 -10.98 -16.00 16.39
C ARG A 4 -11.22 -14.51 16.39
N ARG A 5 -10.75 -13.82 17.42
CA ARG A 5 -10.74 -12.35 17.42
C ARG A 5 -9.54 -11.86 16.60
N VAL A 6 -9.78 -10.87 15.76
CA VAL A 6 -8.75 -10.19 14.97
C VAL A 6 -8.48 -8.83 15.62
N VAL A 7 -7.21 -8.46 15.71
CA VAL A 7 -6.75 -7.17 16.27
C VAL A 7 -5.70 -6.58 15.34
N ILE A 8 -5.60 -5.25 15.34
CA ILE A 8 -4.56 -4.51 14.64
C ILE A 8 -3.41 -4.31 15.60
N THR A 9 -2.20 -4.71 15.21
CA THR A 9 -0.99 -4.68 16.04
C THR A 9 0.08 -3.75 15.50
N GLY A 10 0.01 -3.36 14.23
CA GLY A 10 0.94 -2.42 13.64
C GLY A 10 0.31 -1.61 12.51
N LEU A 11 0.74 -0.37 12.40
CA LEU A 11 0.27 0.60 11.41
C LEU A 11 1.45 1.19 10.63
N GLY A 12 1.23 1.45 9.34
CA GLY A 12 2.17 2.17 8.51
C GLY A 12 1.43 3.09 7.53
N LEU A 13 2.00 4.25 7.28
CA LEU A 13 1.38 5.29 6.46
C LEU A 13 2.40 6.04 5.62
N ILE A 14 2.13 6.10 4.32
CA ILE A 14 2.73 7.05 3.38
C ILE A 14 1.58 7.75 2.68
N SER A 15 1.44 9.05 2.87
CA SER A 15 0.28 9.79 2.36
C SER A 15 0.61 11.26 2.11
N PRO A 16 -0.26 12.00 1.40
CA PRO A 16 -0.11 13.44 1.22
C PRO A 16 -0.09 14.26 2.53
N VAL A 17 -0.57 13.68 3.63
CA VAL A 17 -0.58 14.35 4.95
C VAL A 17 0.59 13.94 5.85
N GLY A 18 1.44 13.00 5.43
CA GLY A 18 2.64 12.61 6.17
C GLY A 18 3.19 11.26 5.73
N ASN A 19 4.48 11.04 6.01
CA ASN A 19 5.22 9.83 5.65
C ASN A 19 5.40 8.86 6.84
N SER A 20 4.62 9.06 7.89
CA SER A 20 4.49 8.15 9.03
C SER A 20 3.12 8.30 9.68
N VAL A 21 2.70 7.30 10.44
CA VAL A 21 1.43 7.34 11.20
C VAL A 21 1.40 8.52 12.14
N ALA A 22 2.48 8.79 12.87
CA ALA A 22 2.56 9.90 13.82
C ALA A 22 2.42 11.27 13.14
N GLU A 23 3.10 11.48 12.02
CA GLU A 23 3.02 12.73 11.26
C GLU A 23 1.63 12.90 10.63
N GLY A 24 1.13 11.87 9.94
CA GLY A 24 -0.18 11.89 9.31
C GLY A 24 -1.29 12.17 10.33
N TRP A 25 -1.26 11.50 11.48
CA TRP A 25 -2.21 11.73 12.54
C TRP A 25 -2.17 13.16 13.10
N ALA A 26 -0.97 13.67 13.38
CA ALA A 26 -0.82 15.04 13.86
C ALA A 26 -1.35 16.08 12.86
N ASN A 27 -1.13 15.86 11.56
CA ASN A 27 -1.63 16.75 10.51
C ASN A 27 -3.14 16.65 10.34
N LEU A 28 -3.73 15.45 10.42
CA LEU A 28 -5.18 15.24 10.37
C LEU A 28 -5.88 15.92 11.54
N VAL A 29 -5.39 15.73 12.76
CA VAL A 29 -5.96 16.37 13.97
C VAL A 29 -5.84 17.89 13.92
N ALA A 30 -4.77 18.41 13.29
CA ALA A 30 -4.59 19.84 13.09
C ALA A 30 -5.40 20.42 11.91
N GLY A 31 -6.20 19.59 11.21
CA GLY A 31 -6.99 20.01 10.05
C GLY A 31 -6.13 20.42 8.84
N ARG A 32 -4.90 19.92 8.73
CA ARG A 32 -4.01 20.22 7.60
C ARG A 32 -4.42 19.40 6.40
N SER A 33 -4.64 20.06 5.26
CA SER A 33 -4.90 19.41 3.99
C SER A 33 -3.60 18.88 3.37
N GLY A 34 -3.65 17.66 2.82
CA GLY A 34 -2.60 17.13 1.94
C GLY A 34 -2.80 17.48 0.47
N ILE A 35 -3.96 18.07 0.13
CA ILE A 35 -4.29 18.47 -1.24
C ILE A 35 -3.67 19.83 -1.54
N ASP A 36 -2.98 19.92 -2.68
CA ASP A 36 -2.29 21.13 -3.16
C ASP A 36 -2.26 21.14 -4.69
N ASN A 37 -1.71 22.20 -5.30
CA ASN A 37 -1.49 22.22 -6.73
C ASN A 37 -0.58 21.07 -7.17
N VAL A 38 -0.88 20.48 -8.32
CA VAL A 38 -0.04 19.44 -8.94
C VAL A 38 1.34 20.02 -9.25
N THR A 39 2.39 19.30 -8.86
CA THR A 39 3.78 19.73 -9.07
C THR A 39 4.61 18.73 -9.89
N ARG A 40 4.13 17.51 -10.08
CA ARG A 40 4.85 16.43 -10.75
C ARG A 40 4.89 16.57 -12.27
N PHE A 41 3.90 17.26 -12.83
CA PHE A 41 3.77 17.50 -14.28
C PHE A 41 3.06 18.83 -14.56
N ASP A 42 3.04 19.28 -15.82
CA ASP A 42 2.32 20.49 -16.23
C ASP A 42 0.82 20.23 -16.36
N ALA A 43 0.09 20.59 -15.32
CA ALA A 43 -1.38 20.49 -15.26
C ALA A 43 -2.12 21.69 -15.88
N SER A 44 -1.44 22.61 -16.58
CA SER A 44 -2.04 23.86 -17.12
C SER A 44 -3.18 23.61 -18.12
N GLY A 45 -3.11 22.48 -18.85
CA GLY A 45 -4.14 22.06 -19.81
C GLY A 45 -5.32 21.30 -19.19
N LEU A 46 -5.29 20.98 -17.90
CA LEU A 46 -6.30 20.18 -17.22
C LEU A 46 -7.35 21.05 -16.53
N SER A 47 -8.57 20.54 -16.43
CA SER A 47 -9.65 21.18 -15.68
C SER A 47 -9.44 21.12 -14.17
N CYS A 48 -8.85 20.03 -13.65
CA CYS A 48 -8.43 19.86 -12.25
C CYS A 48 -6.90 20.01 -12.16
N ARG A 49 -6.41 20.87 -11.28
CA ARG A 49 -4.99 21.21 -11.14
C ARG A 49 -4.48 21.01 -9.71
N PHE A 50 -5.22 20.30 -8.89
CA PHE A 50 -4.83 19.97 -7.52
C PHE A 50 -4.97 18.47 -7.28
N ALA A 51 -4.06 17.93 -6.46
CA ALA A 51 -4.03 16.52 -6.10
C ALA A 51 -3.42 16.31 -4.72
N GLY A 52 -3.56 15.09 -4.19
CA GLY A 52 -2.89 14.65 -2.99
C GLY A 52 -1.54 14.01 -3.32
N GLU A 53 -0.50 14.82 -3.52
CA GLU A 53 0.86 14.31 -3.77
C GLU A 53 1.58 14.01 -2.47
N VAL A 54 2.24 12.85 -2.38
CA VAL A 54 3.17 12.52 -1.30
C VAL A 54 4.39 13.43 -1.40
N LYS A 55 4.70 14.13 -0.31
CA LYS A 55 5.76 15.14 -0.24
C LYS A 55 6.91 14.66 0.63
N GLY A 56 8.15 14.94 0.22
CA GLY A 56 9.34 14.65 1.04
C GLY A 56 9.62 13.15 1.26
N PHE A 57 9.02 12.27 0.50
CA PHE A 57 9.26 10.83 0.58
C PHE A 57 10.54 10.46 -0.19
N ASN A 58 11.37 9.64 0.44
CA ASN A 58 12.55 9.05 -0.19
C ASN A 58 12.54 7.53 0.04
N ILE A 59 12.44 6.75 -1.05
CA ILE A 59 12.44 5.29 -0.97
C ILE A 59 13.76 4.73 -0.44
N GLU A 60 14.87 5.43 -0.61
CA GLU A 60 16.19 4.97 -0.15
C GLU A 60 16.31 4.91 1.38
N ASP A 61 15.39 5.54 2.11
CA ASP A 61 15.26 5.39 3.57
C ASP A 61 14.74 3.99 3.99
N TYR A 62 14.17 3.23 3.04
CA TYR A 62 13.54 1.92 3.26
C TYR A 62 14.22 0.78 2.50
N ILE A 63 14.53 0.97 1.23
CA ILE A 63 15.14 -0.02 0.34
C ILE A 63 16.27 0.59 -0.48
N PRO A 64 17.34 -0.19 -0.78
CA PRO A 64 18.43 0.30 -1.61
C PRO A 64 17.96 0.79 -2.98
N GLY A 65 18.44 1.94 -3.45
CA GLY A 65 18.04 2.54 -4.72
C GLY A 65 18.28 1.63 -5.94
N LYS A 66 19.19 0.65 -5.84
CA LYS A 66 19.37 -0.37 -6.87
C LYS A 66 18.15 -1.27 -7.02
N GLU A 67 17.51 -1.63 -5.93
CA GLU A 67 16.28 -2.45 -5.91
C GLU A 67 15.07 -1.60 -6.29
N ALA A 68 14.96 -0.41 -5.70
CA ALA A 68 13.85 0.52 -5.94
C ALA A 68 13.66 0.86 -7.43
N ARG A 69 14.74 0.93 -8.21
CA ARG A 69 14.67 1.18 -9.66
C ARG A 69 13.92 0.12 -10.48
N HIS A 70 13.63 -1.03 -9.90
CA HIS A 70 12.87 -2.12 -10.52
C HIS A 70 11.44 -2.21 -10.00
N MET A 71 10.96 -1.15 -9.38
CA MET A 71 9.64 -1.05 -8.78
C MET A 71 9.00 0.28 -9.18
N ASP A 72 7.73 0.27 -9.54
CA ASP A 72 6.97 1.50 -9.73
C ASP A 72 6.67 2.17 -8.38
N THR A 73 6.31 3.43 -8.40
CA THR A 73 6.09 4.28 -7.22
C THR A 73 5.03 3.73 -6.26
N PHE A 74 3.96 3.09 -6.77
CA PHE A 74 2.95 2.48 -5.89
C PHE A 74 3.55 1.35 -5.02
N ILE A 75 4.52 0.59 -5.56
CA ILE A 75 5.25 -0.42 -4.79
C ILE A 75 6.12 0.26 -3.74
N HIS A 76 6.78 1.38 -4.07
CA HIS A 76 7.57 2.13 -3.09
C HIS A 76 6.75 2.53 -1.87
N TYR A 77 5.55 3.09 -2.10
CA TYR A 77 4.66 3.51 -1.01
C TYR A 77 4.16 2.31 -0.20
N GLY A 78 3.71 1.26 -0.88
CA GLY A 78 3.24 0.04 -0.24
C GLY A 78 4.32 -0.64 0.61
N MET A 79 5.55 -0.74 0.08
CA MET A 79 6.70 -1.30 0.80
C MET A 79 7.07 -0.46 2.03
N ALA A 80 7.17 0.85 1.87
CA ALA A 80 7.54 1.74 2.98
C ALA A 80 6.51 1.67 4.12
N ALA A 81 5.22 1.72 3.79
CA ALA A 81 4.16 1.59 4.78
C ALA A 81 4.14 0.19 5.42
N ALA A 82 4.32 -0.87 4.64
CA ALA A 82 4.40 -2.22 5.18
C ALA A 82 5.58 -2.40 6.14
N MET A 83 6.75 -1.80 5.82
CA MET A 83 7.91 -1.84 6.70
C MET A 83 7.67 -1.11 8.01
N GLN A 84 6.99 0.04 8.00
CA GLN A 84 6.56 0.73 9.22
C GLN A 84 5.62 -0.17 10.04
N ALA A 85 4.61 -0.77 9.41
CA ALA A 85 3.63 -1.61 10.07
C ALA A 85 4.23 -2.87 10.70
N VAL A 86 5.15 -3.56 9.98
CA VAL A 86 5.87 -4.75 10.50
C VAL A 86 6.74 -4.38 11.69
N GLN A 87 7.42 -3.22 11.63
CA GLN A 87 8.22 -2.71 12.73
C GLN A 87 7.37 -2.35 13.95
N ASP A 88 6.26 -1.64 13.73
CA ASP A 88 5.33 -1.22 14.79
C ASP A 88 4.70 -2.43 15.49
N ALA A 89 4.35 -3.48 14.73
CA ALA A 89 3.84 -4.75 15.25
C ALA A 89 4.89 -5.58 16.01
N GLY A 90 6.18 -5.27 15.87
CA GLY A 90 7.26 -6.07 16.45
C GLY A 90 7.32 -7.51 15.93
N LEU A 91 6.93 -7.74 14.66
CA LEU A 91 6.95 -9.08 14.08
C LEU A 91 8.37 -9.64 13.96
N PRO A 92 8.59 -10.93 14.26
CA PRO A 92 9.86 -11.58 13.97
C PRO A 92 10.10 -11.62 12.45
N THR A 93 11.35 -11.41 12.04
CA THR A 93 11.73 -11.35 10.61
C THR A 93 13.07 -12.04 10.38
N GLY A 94 13.32 -12.50 9.16
CA GLY A 94 14.58 -13.16 8.80
C GLY A 94 14.90 -14.37 9.70
N ASP A 95 16.12 -14.45 10.22
CA ASP A 95 16.59 -15.57 11.04
C ASP A 95 15.85 -15.76 12.38
N ALA A 96 15.10 -14.74 12.83
CA ALA A 96 14.26 -14.85 14.02
C ALA A 96 12.91 -15.54 13.77
N LEU A 97 12.60 -15.85 12.51
CA LEU A 97 11.34 -16.44 12.08
C LEU A 97 11.53 -17.95 11.82
N SER A 98 10.83 -18.82 12.56
CA SER A 98 10.83 -20.24 12.24
C SER A 98 10.02 -20.53 10.96
N GLU A 99 10.32 -21.64 10.27
CA GLU A 99 9.59 -22.06 9.08
C GLU A 99 8.07 -22.18 9.34
N GLU A 100 7.69 -22.79 10.45
CA GLU A 100 6.29 -22.91 10.88
C GLU A 100 5.62 -21.54 11.10
N GLN A 101 6.34 -20.59 11.69
CA GLN A 101 5.84 -19.21 11.86
C GLN A 101 5.73 -18.51 10.52
N ALA A 102 6.70 -18.66 9.62
CA ALA A 102 6.70 -18.07 8.29
C ALA A 102 5.46 -18.48 7.47
N GLU A 103 5.08 -19.76 7.52
CA GLU A 103 3.89 -20.31 6.86
C GLU A 103 2.58 -19.73 7.42
N ARG A 104 2.61 -19.21 8.65
CA ARG A 104 1.45 -18.62 9.33
C ARG A 104 1.34 -17.11 9.20
N ILE A 105 2.27 -16.47 8.45
CA ILE A 105 2.26 -15.02 8.16
C ILE A 105 2.06 -14.81 6.68
N GLY A 106 0.96 -14.17 6.30
CA GLY A 106 0.63 -13.87 4.91
C GLY A 106 0.61 -12.37 4.61
N CYS A 107 0.45 -12.06 3.32
CA CYS A 107 0.37 -10.70 2.78
C CYS A 107 -0.82 -10.57 1.83
N VAL A 108 -1.61 -9.52 2.00
CA VAL A 108 -2.66 -9.12 1.07
C VAL A 108 -2.67 -7.60 0.94
N VAL A 109 -1.85 -7.10 0.04
CA VAL A 109 -1.74 -5.67 -0.27
C VAL A 109 -2.02 -5.49 -1.76
N GLY A 110 -2.98 -4.66 -2.08
CA GLY A 110 -3.45 -4.43 -3.43
C GLY A 110 -3.20 -3.01 -3.94
N SER A 111 -3.60 -2.79 -5.18
CA SER A 111 -3.61 -1.49 -5.83
C SER A 111 -4.80 -1.42 -6.77
N GLY A 112 -5.37 -0.25 -7.00
CA GLY A 112 -6.50 -0.06 -7.92
C GLY A 112 -6.08 -0.23 -9.38
N ILE A 113 -4.90 0.31 -9.74
CA ILE A 113 -4.38 0.29 -11.12
C ILE A 113 -2.97 -0.29 -11.20
N GLY A 114 -2.18 -0.15 -10.13
CA GLY A 114 -0.79 -0.59 -10.12
C GLY A 114 0.15 0.42 -10.75
N GLY A 115 1.14 -0.06 -11.52
CA GLY A 115 2.24 0.74 -12.07
C GLY A 115 1.88 1.48 -13.36
N LEU A 116 0.84 2.32 -13.35
CA LEU A 116 0.46 3.10 -14.53
C LEU A 116 1.59 4.01 -15.03
N PRO A 117 2.33 4.75 -14.18
CA PRO A 117 3.47 5.54 -14.63
C PRO A 117 4.49 4.72 -15.42
N MET A 118 4.86 3.54 -14.93
CA MET A 118 5.81 2.66 -15.62
C MET A 118 5.25 2.12 -16.95
N ILE A 119 3.95 1.86 -17.02
CA ILE A 119 3.29 1.43 -18.26
C ILE A 119 3.35 2.56 -19.29
N GLU A 120 3.05 3.79 -18.91
CA GLU A 120 3.11 4.97 -19.77
C GLU A 120 4.53 5.24 -20.28
N GLU A 121 5.51 5.31 -19.38
CA GLU A 121 6.92 5.49 -19.74
C GLU A 121 7.42 4.39 -20.68
N THR A 122 7.08 3.13 -20.39
CA THR A 122 7.46 2.00 -21.23
C THR A 122 6.82 2.08 -22.60
N GLN A 123 5.56 2.52 -22.71
CA GLN A 123 4.87 2.71 -23.98
C GLN A 123 5.52 3.82 -24.83
N ILE A 124 5.89 4.94 -24.20
CA ILE A 124 6.60 6.04 -24.86
C ILE A 124 7.97 5.57 -25.39
N GLU A 125 8.74 4.88 -24.55
CA GLU A 125 10.04 4.32 -24.94
C GLU A 125 9.90 3.28 -26.07
N TYR A 126 8.91 2.41 -25.99
CA TYR A 126 8.61 1.43 -27.03
C TYR A 126 8.30 2.10 -28.37
N ALA A 127 7.41 3.10 -28.35
CA ALA A 127 7.03 3.84 -29.57
C ALA A 127 8.23 4.58 -30.21
N ALA A 128 9.10 5.15 -29.38
CA ALA A 128 10.27 5.91 -29.85
C ALA A 128 11.45 5.05 -30.29
N ARG A 129 11.70 3.91 -29.62
CA ARG A 129 12.98 3.16 -29.72
C ARG A 129 12.81 1.66 -29.96
N GLY A 130 11.57 1.16 -29.99
CA GLY A 130 11.22 -0.23 -30.26
C GLY A 130 11.42 -1.18 -29.07
N ALA A 131 11.03 -2.45 -29.28
CA ALA A 131 10.89 -3.46 -28.23
C ALA A 131 12.18 -3.76 -27.42
N ARG A 132 13.36 -3.50 -27.96
CA ARG A 132 14.63 -3.73 -27.26
C ARG A 132 14.84 -2.84 -26.03
N ARG A 133 14.01 -1.80 -25.86
CA ARG A 133 14.08 -0.86 -24.72
C ARG A 133 13.17 -1.24 -23.58
N ILE A 134 12.27 -2.18 -23.79
CA ILE A 134 11.40 -2.66 -22.71
C ILE A 134 12.27 -3.37 -21.66
N SER A 135 12.16 -2.92 -20.41
CA SER A 135 12.87 -3.53 -19.29
C SER A 135 12.37 -4.96 -19.05
N PRO A 136 13.25 -5.94 -18.80
CA PRO A 136 12.81 -7.27 -18.35
C PRO A 136 12.07 -7.24 -16.99
N PHE A 137 12.23 -6.16 -16.24
CA PHE A 137 11.51 -5.93 -14.97
C PHE A 137 10.16 -5.23 -15.15
N PHE A 138 9.76 -4.87 -16.39
CA PHE A 138 8.51 -4.16 -16.64
C PHE A 138 7.29 -4.86 -16.00
N GLY A 139 7.14 -6.17 -16.20
CA GLY A 139 6.07 -6.95 -15.60
C GLY A 139 6.09 -6.87 -14.06
N PRO A 140 7.15 -7.37 -13.39
CA PRO A 140 7.26 -7.32 -11.93
C PRO A 140 7.17 -5.92 -11.34
N ALA A 141 7.59 -4.89 -12.06
CA ALA A 141 7.56 -3.51 -11.59
C ALA A 141 6.16 -2.88 -11.64
N SER A 142 5.24 -3.39 -12.47
CA SER A 142 3.94 -2.75 -12.72
C SER A 142 2.73 -3.52 -12.21
N ILE A 143 2.85 -4.84 -11.96
CA ILE A 143 1.69 -5.64 -11.55
C ILE A 143 1.36 -5.48 -10.06
N ILE A 144 0.06 -5.44 -9.76
CA ILE A 144 -0.47 -5.06 -8.46
C ILE A 144 -0.08 -5.96 -7.28
N ASN A 145 0.15 -7.27 -7.53
CA ASN A 145 0.49 -8.23 -6.49
C ASN A 145 1.94 -8.13 -6.01
N MET A 146 2.76 -7.30 -6.65
CA MET A 146 4.18 -7.23 -6.31
C MET A 146 4.47 -6.49 -5.02
N ILE A 147 3.55 -5.69 -4.48
CA ILE A 147 3.72 -5.18 -3.10
C ILE A 147 3.75 -6.36 -2.14
N SER A 148 2.73 -7.23 -2.16
CA SER A 148 2.69 -8.46 -1.34
C SER A 148 3.89 -9.37 -1.60
N GLY A 149 4.27 -9.52 -2.88
CA GLY A 149 5.45 -10.32 -3.27
C GLY A 149 6.75 -9.79 -2.68
N HIS A 150 7.01 -8.51 -2.75
CA HIS A 150 8.23 -7.89 -2.20
C HIS A 150 8.26 -7.92 -0.67
N ILE A 151 7.12 -7.72 0.01
CA ILE A 151 7.00 -7.87 1.46
C ILE A 151 7.38 -9.29 1.87
N SER A 152 6.80 -10.28 1.22
CA SER A 152 7.04 -11.71 1.44
C SER A 152 8.52 -12.05 1.29
N ILE A 153 9.14 -11.65 0.18
CA ILE A 153 10.56 -11.86 -0.11
C ILE A 153 11.44 -11.19 0.95
N LYS A 154 11.13 -9.94 1.30
CA LYS A 154 11.94 -9.16 2.25
C LYS A 154 11.97 -9.76 3.65
N TYR A 155 10.83 -10.27 4.12
CA TYR A 155 10.67 -10.72 5.50
C TYR A 155 10.66 -12.24 5.67
N GLY A 156 10.62 -12.98 4.55
CA GLY A 156 10.56 -14.45 4.60
C GLY A 156 9.18 -14.98 4.98
N PHE A 157 8.10 -14.22 4.76
CA PHE A 157 6.73 -14.66 5.00
C PHE A 157 6.29 -15.61 3.89
N THR A 158 5.89 -16.83 4.23
CA THR A 158 5.54 -17.89 3.26
C THR A 158 4.07 -18.31 3.33
N GLY A 159 3.26 -17.62 4.12
CA GLY A 159 1.81 -17.78 4.12
C GLY A 159 1.15 -17.24 2.84
N PRO A 160 -0.18 -17.17 2.79
CA PRO A 160 -0.93 -16.69 1.62
C PRO A 160 -0.42 -15.32 1.13
N ASN A 161 -0.21 -15.22 -0.19
CA ASN A 161 0.28 -14.01 -0.84
C ASN A 161 -0.69 -13.62 -1.95
N LEU A 162 -1.45 -12.56 -1.73
CA LEU A 162 -2.57 -12.16 -2.57
C LEU A 162 -2.55 -10.65 -2.85
N ALA A 163 -3.31 -10.25 -3.86
CA ALA A 163 -3.68 -8.86 -4.07
C ALA A 163 -5.14 -8.80 -4.51
N ILE A 164 -5.84 -7.75 -4.10
CA ILE A 164 -7.22 -7.49 -4.46
C ILE A 164 -7.26 -6.18 -5.24
N VAL A 165 -8.20 -6.06 -6.16
CA VAL A 165 -8.43 -4.85 -6.96
C VAL A 165 -9.90 -4.47 -6.86
N THR A 166 -10.19 -3.39 -6.17
CA THR A 166 -11.53 -2.80 -6.09
C THR A 166 -11.48 -1.27 -6.10
N ALA A 167 -10.61 -0.72 -6.95
CA ALA A 167 -10.39 0.71 -7.07
C ALA A 167 -10.09 1.37 -5.72
N CYS A 168 -10.74 2.50 -5.36
CA CYS A 168 -10.52 3.23 -4.11
C CYS A 168 -10.79 2.41 -2.84
N THR A 169 -11.51 1.28 -2.93
CA THR A 169 -11.80 0.40 -1.79
C THR A 169 -10.81 -0.75 -1.64
N THR A 170 -9.79 -0.82 -2.50
CA THR A 170 -8.82 -1.92 -2.54
C THR A 170 -8.20 -2.22 -1.16
N GLY A 171 -7.66 -1.21 -0.49
CA GLY A 171 -7.03 -1.39 0.81
C GLY A 171 -7.99 -1.89 1.88
N LEU A 172 -9.19 -1.31 1.96
CA LEU A 172 -10.21 -1.75 2.90
C LEU A 172 -10.66 -3.20 2.63
N HIS A 173 -10.77 -3.57 1.35
CA HIS A 173 -11.09 -4.94 0.95
C HIS A 173 -9.98 -5.93 1.35
N CYS A 174 -8.71 -5.56 1.12
CA CYS A 174 -7.56 -6.35 1.57
C CYS A 174 -7.57 -6.57 3.10
N ILE A 175 -7.86 -5.52 3.88
CA ILE A 175 -7.97 -5.60 5.34
C ILE A 175 -9.11 -6.53 5.76
N GLY A 176 -10.28 -6.41 5.11
CA GLY A 176 -11.42 -7.26 5.39
C GLY A 176 -11.16 -8.74 5.11
N GLU A 177 -10.51 -9.05 3.98
CA GLU A 177 -10.17 -10.42 3.62
C GLU A 177 -9.06 -11.00 4.51
N ALA A 178 -8.05 -10.20 4.86
CA ALA A 178 -7.03 -10.57 5.83
C ALA A 178 -7.64 -10.94 7.18
N GLY A 179 -8.57 -10.12 7.67
CA GLY A 179 -9.32 -10.40 8.90
C GLY A 179 -10.06 -11.72 8.83
N ARG A 180 -10.73 -12.02 7.71
CA ARG A 180 -11.40 -13.31 7.50
C ARG A 180 -10.43 -14.48 7.55
N MET A 181 -9.31 -14.41 6.84
CA MET A 181 -8.31 -15.50 6.82
C MET A 181 -7.79 -15.79 8.22
N ILE A 182 -7.56 -14.76 9.05
CA ILE A 182 -7.19 -14.93 10.46
C ILE A 182 -8.35 -15.53 11.26
N GLU A 183 -9.57 -15.02 11.09
CA GLU A 183 -10.77 -15.49 11.80
C GLU A 183 -11.05 -16.96 11.56
N TYR A 184 -10.90 -17.41 10.30
CA TYR A 184 -11.11 -18.82 9.92
C TYR A 184 -9.92 -19.73 10.23
N GLY A 185 -8.78 -19.17 10.54
CA GLY A 185 -7.59 -19.92 10.97
C GLY A 185 -6.66 -20.36 9.86
N ASP A 186 -6.81 -19.78 8.67
CA ASP A 186 -5.91 -20.03 7.54
C ASP A 186 -4.49 -19.55 7.87
N VAL A 187 -4.40 -18.42 8.56
CA VAL A 187 -3.15 -17.82 9.05
C VAL A 187 -3.30 -17.30 10.48
N ASP A 188 -2.21 -16.84 11.07
CA ASP A 188 -2.20 -16.20 12.38
C ASP A 188 -1.95 -14.69 12.28
N VAL A 189 -1.21 -14.25 11.25
CA VAL A 189 -0.88 -12.84 10.99
C VAL A 189 -1.04 -12.51 9.52
N MET A 190 -1.52 -11.31 9.21
CA MET A 190 -1.59 -10.79 7.85
C MET A 190 -1.06 -9.36 7.78
N VAL A 191 -0.16 -9.10 6.85
CA VAL A 191 0.14 -7.74 6.39
C VAL A 191 -0.88 -7.37 5.32
N ALA A 192 -1.71 -6.36 5.59
CA ALA A 192 -2.83 -6.02 4.72
C ALA A 192 -2.92 -4.52 4.44
N GLY A 193 -3.40 -4.17 3.27
CA GLY A 193 -3.61 -2.76 2.90
C GLY A 193 -3.68 -2.53 1.40
N GLY A 194 -3.46 -1.29 1.00
CA GLY A 194 -3.40 -0.87 -0.40
C GLY A 194 -2.43 0.26 -0.62
N ALA A 195 -1.95 0.43 -1.84
CA ALA A 195 -1.14 1.56 -2.23
C ALA A 195 -1.41 1.95 -3.69
N GLU A 196 -1.42 3.24 -3.95
CA GLU A 196 -1.64 3.81 -5.27
C GLU A 196 -0.66 4.94 -5.54
N ALA A 197 -0.26 5.10 -6.78
CA ALA A 197 0.49 6.26 -7.25
C ALA A 197 -0.11 6.73 -8.57
N ILE A 198 -0.46 8.00 -8.65
CA ILE A 198 -1.07 8.60 -9.83
C ILE A 198 0.04 9.14 -10.75
N GLY A 199 -0.02 8.80 -12.04
CA GLY A 199 0.81 9.33 -13.12
C GLY A 199 0.12 10.44 -13.91
N GLU A 200 0.82 11.02 -14.87
CA GLU A 200 0.33 12.13 -15.72
C GLU A 200 -0.93 11.75 -16.50
N GLY A 201 -1.06 10.50 -16.96
CA GLY A 201 -2.19 10.04 -17.78
C GLY A 201 -3.49 9.84 -17.04
N GLN A 202 -3.50 9.75 -15.73
CA GLN A 202 -4.72 9.53 -14.93
C GLN A 202 -5.57 10.80 -14.75
N ASP A 203 -5.00 11.97 -14.96
CA ASP A 203 -5.71 13.23 -14.80
C ASP A 203 -6.46 13.69 -16.07
N SER A 204 -6.33 12.97 -17.17
CA SER A 204 -6.90 13.37 -18.47
C SER A 204 -8.40 13.10 -18.65
N GLY A 205 -9.16 12.80 -17.60
CA GLY A 205 -10.61 12.64 -17.75
C GLY A 205 -11.42 12.01 -16.64
N GLY A 206 -10.84 11.73 -15.49
CA GLY A 206 -11.56 11.16 -14.36
C GLY A 206 -11.84 12.19 -13.28
N GLU A 207 -13.11 12.54 -13.08
CA GLU A 207 -13.53 13.21 -11.84
C GLU A 207 -13.09 12.35 -10.66
N ALA A 208 -12.16 12.86 -9.85
CA ALA A 208 -11.86 12.30 -8.55
C ALA A 208 -13.07 12.54 -7.63
N GLN A 209 -14.07 11.68 -7.75
CA GLN A 209 -15.20 11.66 -6.82
C GLN A 209 -14.72 11.03 -5.50
N HIS A 210 -14.32 11.89 -4.58
CA HIS A 210 -14.18 11.51 -3.18
C HIS A 210 -15.60 11.43 -2.58
N VAL A 211 -16.20 10.26 -2.63
CA VAL A 211 -17.40 9.97 -1.83
C VAL A 211 -16.91 9.62 -0.43
N VAL A 212 -17.16 10.52 0.50
CA VAL A 212 -17.00 10.26 1.94
C VAL A 212 -18.30 9.67 2.43
N GLU A 213 -18.33 8.38 2.71
CA GLU A 213 -19.43 7.75 3.45
C GLU A 213 -18.98 7.39 4.87
N GLU A 214 -19.80 7.81 5.84
CA GLU A 214 -19.61 7.54 7.27
C GLU A 214 -20.14 6.15 7.66
N HIS A 215 -19.31 5.34 8.32
CA HIS A 215 -19.78 4.17 9.05
C HIS A 215 -19.18 4.11 10.46
N ASP A 216 -20.07 4.01 11.43
CA ASP A 216 -19.80 3.95 12.87
C ASP A 216 -19.36 2.53 13.30
N PHE A 217 -18.18 2.41 13.91
CA PHE A 217 -17.71 1.18 14.56
C PHE A 217 -17.71 1.34 16.08
N GLY A 218 -18.76 0.78 16.72
CA GLY A 218 -18.94 0.81 18.17
C GLY A 218 -17.78 0.19 18.95
N HIS A 219 -17.37 0.86 20.01
CA HIS A 219 -16.38 0.46 21.00
C HIS A 219 -16.70 -0.87 21.68
N ARG A 220 -15.73 -1.80 21.68
CA ARG A 220 -15.71 -2.96 22.60
C ARG A 220 -14.30 -3.19 23.13
N GLY A 221 -14.22 -3.39 24.43
CA GLY A 221 -13.12 -3.54 25.37
C GLY A 221 -11.84 -4.35 25.00
N PRO A 222 -10.87 -4.51 25.95
CA PRO A 222 -9.46 -4.81 25.65
C PRO A 222 -9.24 -6.21 25.04
N PRO A 223 -8.19 -6.38 24.20
CA PRO A 223 -8.04 -7.51 23.30
C PRO A 223 -7.21 -8.68 23.84
N SER A 224 -7.70 -9.88 23.59
CA SER A 224 -6.89 -11.09 23.39
C SER A 224 -7.21 -11.61 21.98
N GLY A 225 -6.35 -11.36 20.99
CA GLY A 225 -6.63 -11.70 19.60
C GLY A 225 -5.36 -11.92 18.77
N ARG A 226 -5.50 -12.37 17.52
CA ARG A 226 -4.40 -12.58 16.57
C ARG A 226 -4.24 -11.40 15.63
N ASP A 227 -3.07 -11.23 15.03
CA ASP A 227 -2.54 -9.96 14.58
C ASP A 227 -2.90 -9.61 13.12
N LEU A 228 -3.44 -8.43 12.90
CA LEU A 228 -3.56 -7.80 11.60
C LEU A 228 -2.62 -6.59 11.54
N VAL A 229 -1.68 -6.62 10.59
CA VAL A 229 -0.72 -5.55 10.35
C VAL A 229 -1.18 -4.76 9.13
N MET A 230 -1.48 -3.48 9.29
CA MET A 230 -1.98 -2.65 8.20
C MET A 230 -0.87 -1.82 7.57
N ALA A 231 -0.76 -1.91 6.25
CA ALA A 231 0.15 -1.11 5.44
C ALA A 231 -0.63 -0.20 4.50
N ASN A 232 -0.33 1.06 4.58
CA ASN A 232 -0.82 2.13 3.71
C ASN A 232 -2.28 2.02 3.32
N ASP A 233 -3.23 2.42 4.20
CA ASP A 233 -4.48 2.82 3.73
C ASP A 233 -5.43 3.61 4.47
N ALA A 234 -6.05 4.35 3.68
CA ALA A 234 -7.37 4.92 3.84
C ALA A 234 -7.92 4.70 5.27
N ILE A 235 -7.27 5.34 6.24
CA ILE A 235 -7.99 5.67 7.46
C ILE A 235 -9.02 6.71 7.02
N ARG A 236 -10.18 6.25 6.58
CA ARG A 236 -11.36 7.08 6.56
C ARG A 236 -11.87 7.13 7.99
N TRP A 237 -11.67 8.29 8.60
CA TRP A 237 -12.31 8.63 9.87
C TRP A 237 -13.68 9.22 9.59
N HIS A 238 -14.62 8.81 10.38
CA HIS A 238 -15.92 9.46 10.53
C HIS A 238 -15.91 10.28 11.80
#